data_2c0d596e6e171fa6fb6a698e8a4b2b05
#
_entry.id   2c0d596e6e171fa6fb6a698e8a4b2b05
#
_cell.length_a   1.000
_cell.length_b   1.000
_cell.length_c   1.000
_cell.angle_alpha   90.00
_cell.angle_beta   90.00
_cell.angle_gamma   90.00
#
_symmetry.space_group_name_H-M   'P 1'
#
loop_
_entity.id
_entity.type
_entity.pdbx_description
1 polymer ?
#
loop_
_entity_poly.entity_id
_entity_poly.type
_entity_poly.pdbx_seq_one_letter_code
_entity_poly.pdbx_strand_id
1 'polypeptide(L)'
;MGHIDEIANRYVEEWAPLNPVGATFVGILGYDDQLTDLSPEGFEAQADLARRALAELRRHEPGNEHERVAKEAMLERVGLELAMHDAGEMISEVNVISSPLHNLRSVFDLMPTEGEQAAAVIAARLAGVPTALEQWKRTLLYAADRGHVSSWQQILEVAKQCDVWTDDTADNFFPELAARVKQDGPVPDSLAAELDRGAAAANAATVELAAFLREQLAPRGRENQAAGRERYELTSQYFLGARVDLEETYLWGFEELARLEGEMNTVADKIEPSADVAAAVAALDADPSRNIEGKEAFRDWMQALADEAIAELHGTHFEIPEQVRRIECLLAPTSDGAVYYTGPSEDFSRPGRMWWAVPQGITTFSTWREVTTVYHEGVPGHHLQVAQTQVRAELLNRWQRLLCWCSGHGEGWALYAERLMDELGYLDDPGDRLGMLDAQAFRAARVIVDIGMHLELPVPPDNAFGFCPGERWTPEMGWEFMRGHCRVAEENLRFELNRYLGWPGQAPSYKVGERIWLQAREDAKARKGAAFDLKAFHRDALNLGSLGLDPLQATLARL
;
A
#
# COMPACT_ATOMS: atom_id res chain seq x y z
N MET A 1 -23.77 -11.55 18.17
CA MET A 1 -22.38 -11.93 17.91
C MET A 1 -22.25 -13.42 18.16
N GLY A 2 -21.73 -14.15 17.24
CA GLY A 2 -21.44 -15.57 17.41
C GLY A 2 -20.01 -15.82 17.90
N HIS A 3 -19.63 -17.09 18.05
CA HIS A 3 -18.31 -17.46 18.58
C HIS A 3 -17.15 -17.00 17.70
N ILE A 4 -17.32 -16.99 16.38
CA ILE A 4 -16.26 -16.52 15.45
C ILE A 4 -16.01 -15.03 15.66
N ASP A 5 -17.05 -14.21 15.80
CA ASP A 5 -16.92 -12.78 16.06
C ASP A 5 -16.28 -12.50 17.43
N GLU A 6 -16.59 -13.29 18.45
CA GLU A 6 -15.98 -13.17 19.78
C GLU A 6 -14.47 -13.44 19.73
N ILE A 7 -14.03 -14.47 18.96
CA ILE A 7 -12.62 -14.77 18.76
C ILE A 7 -11.92 -13.63 18.02
N ALA A 8 -12.53 -13.14 16.93
CA ALA A 8 -11.99 -12.08 16.11
C ALA A 8 -11.85 -10.76 16.87
N ASN A 9 -12.87 -10.37 17.66
CA ASN A 9 -12.84 -9.16 18.46
C ASN A 9 -11.79 -9.22 19.57
N ARG A 10 -11.71 -10.36 20.28
CA ARG A 10 -10.68 -10.59 21.30
C ARG A 10 -9.27 -10.57 20.71
N TYR A 11 -9.09 -11.10 19.49
CA TYR A 11 -7.80 -11.02 18.79
C TYR A 11 -7.35 -9.56 18.63
N VAL A 12 -8.23 -8.64 18.26
CA VAL A 12 -7.90 -7.20 18.16
C VAL A 12 -7.48 -6.63 19.52
N GLU A 13 -8.20 -6.98 20.59
CA GLU A 13 -7.90 -6.51 21.94
C GLU A 13 -6.54 -7.01 22.46
N GLU A 14 -6.16 -8.26 22.12
CA GLU A 14 -4.87 -8.82 22.47
C GLU A 14 -3.73 -8.37 21.54
N TRP A 15 -4.04 -8.04 20.28
CA TRP A 15 -3.08 -7.58 19.29
C TRP A 15 -2.63 -6.12 19.51
N ALA A 16 -3.54 -5.23 19.87
CA ALA A 16 -3.24 -3.79 20.00
C ALA A 16 -2.08 -3.49 21.00
N PRO A 17 -2.04 -4.09 22.21
CA PRO A 17 -0.91 -3.89 23.12
C PRO A 17 0.40 -4.54 22.65
N LEU A 18 0.35 -5.56 21.77
CA LEU A 18 1.55 -6.14 21.16
C LEU A 18 2.05 -5.33 19.96
N ASN A 19 1.19 -4.52 19.35
CA ASN A 19 1.53 -3.71 18.19
C ASN A 19 0.99 -2.28 18.30
N PRO A 20 1.49 -1.46 19.24
CA PRO A 20 1.06 -0.07 19.45
C PRO A 20 1.19 0.81 18.21
N VAL A 21 2.24 0.62 17.41
CA VAL A 21 2.42 1.34 16.14
C VAL A 21 1.28 1.00 15.18
N GLY A 22 1.00 -0.29 15.00
CA GLY A 22 -0.13 -0.74 14.19
C GLY A 22 -1.48 -0.27 14.73
N ALA A 23 -1.67 -0.22 16.06
CA ALA A 23 -2.89 0.30 16.68
C ALA A 23 -3.16 1.76 16.27
N THR A 24 -2.13 2.61 16.25
CA THR A 24 -2.26 4.00 15.75
C THR A 24 -2.62 4.03 14.26
N PHE A 25 -2.01 3.20 13.43
CA PHE A 25 -2.32 3.13 11.99
C PHE A 25 -3.79 2.81 11.73
N VAL A 26 -4.34 1.84 12.45
CA VAL A 26 -5.75 1.43 12.28
C VAL A 26 -6.73 2.23 13.16
N GLY A 27 -6.24 3.24 13.87
CA GLY A 27 -7.06 4.18 14.66
C GLY A 27 -7.60 3.61 15.97
N ILE A 28 -6.95 2.61 16.57
CA ILE A 28 -7.26 2.12 17.93
C ILE A 28 -6.57 3.04 18.93
N LEU A 29 -7.37 3.74 19.74
CA LEU A 29 -6.89 4.72 20.70
C LEU A 29 -6.24 4.07 21.95
N GLY A 30 -5.37 4.85 22.62
CA GLY A 30 -4.80 4.49 23.92
C GLY A 30 -3.42 3.83 23.86
N TYR A 31 -2.79 3.79 22.69
CA TYR A 31 -1.47 3.21 22.46
C TYR A 31 -0.47 4.18 21.83
N ASP A 32 -0.87 5.45 21.63
CA ASP A 32 -0.12 6.42 20.85
C ASP A 32 1.18 6.91 21.50
N ASP A 33 1.36 6.68 22.80
CA ASP A 33 2.58 6.96 23.56
C ASP A 33 3.59 5.79 23.57
N GLN A 34 3.25 4.66 22.95
CA GLN A 34 4.02 3.43 22.96
C GLN A 34 4.55 3.06 21.58
N LEU A 35 5.61 2.23 21.54
CA LEU A 35 6.15 1.61 20.35
C LEU A 35 6.02 0.08 20.42
N THR A 36 5.93 -0.54 19.25
CA THR A 36 5.93 -2.00 19.09
C THR A 36 7.28 -2.56 19.55
N ASP A 37 7.25 -3.67 20.29
CA ASP A 37 8.46 -4.43 20.63
C ASP A 37 9.00 -5.12 19.37
N LEU A 38 10.10 -4.59 18.85
CA LEU A 38 10.78 -5.11 17.66
C LEU A 38 11.87 -6.15 17.98
N SER A 39 11.90 -6.67 19.20
CA SER A 39 12.78 -7.79 19.58
C SER A 39 12.29 -9.11 18.99
N PRO A 40 13.15 -10.16 18.91
CA PRO A 40 12.70 -11.50 18.52
C PRO A 40 11.55 -12.01 19.39
N GLU A 41 11.55 -11.68 20.67
CA GLU A 41 10.50 -12.02 21.63
C GLU A 41 9.16 -11.31 21.31
N GLY A 42 9.22 -10.05 20.85
CA GLY A 42 8.05 -9.30 20.43
C GLY A 42 7.40 -9.90 19.18
N PHE A 43 8.19 -10.26 18.18
CA PHE A 43 7.69 -10.96 16.98
C PHE A 43 7.09 -12.34 17.34
N GLU A 44 7.74 -13.09 18.20
CA GLU A 44 7.21 -14.39 18.66
C GLU A 44 5.91 -14.26 19.45
N ALA A 45 5.76 -13.21 20.27
CA ALA A 45 4.51 -12.95 21.00
C ALA A 45 3.32 -12.69 20.05
N GLN A 46 3.55 -11.97 18.93
CA GLN A 46 2.53 -11.78 17.89
C GLN A 46 2.21 -13.10 17.17
N ALA A 47 3.23 -13.90 16.83
CA ALA A 47 3.04 -15.23 16.23
C ALA A 47 2.29 -16.18 17.15
N ASP A 48 2.55 -16.15 18.45
CA ASP A 48 1.83 -16.95 19.43
C ASP A 48 0.35 -16.54 19.55
N LEU A 49 0.04 -15.25 19.48
CA LEU A 49 -1.34 -14.78 19.42
C LEU A 49 -2.04 -15.36 18.18
N ALA A 50 -1.39 -15.28 17.01
CA ALA A 50 -1.90 -15.84 15.77
C ALA A 50 -2.16 -17.36 15.87
N ARG A 51 -1.20 -18.14 16.43
CA ARG A 51 -1.35 -19.59 16.62
C ARG A 51 -2.54 -19.93 17.52
N ARG A 52 -2.73 -19.21 18.63
CA ARG A 52 -3.87 -19.42 19.53
C ARG A 52 -5.19 -19.14 18.84
N ALA A 53 -5.30 -18.00 18.14
CA ALA A 53 -6.52 -17.62 17.42
C ALA A 53 -6.89 -18.64 16.33
N LEU A 54 -5.91 -19.05 15.51
CA LEU A 54 -6.13 -20.06 14.46
C LEU A 54 -6.54 -21.42 15.03
N ALA A 55 -5.95 -21.85 16.15
CA ALA A 55 -6.32 -23.09 16.80
C ALA A 55 -7.75 -23.05 17.35
N GLU A 56 -8.19 -21.92 17.85
CA GLU A 56 -9.54 -21.73 18.37
C GLU A 56 -10.57 -21.67 17.23
N LEU A 57 -10.31 -20.86 16.18
CA LEU A 57 -11.17 -20.78 14.99
C LEU A 57 -11.45 -22.13 14.34
N ARG A 58 -10.44 -23.02 14.28
CA ARG A 58 -10.60 -24.36 13.71
C ARG A 58 -11.55 -25.26 14.50
N ARG A 59 -11.79 -24.98 15.79
CA ARG A 59 -12.67 -25.77 16.68
C ARG A 59 -14.13 -25.35 16.64
N HIS A 60 -14.41 -24.14 16.12
CA HIS A 60 -15.76 -23.58 16.13
C HIS A 60 -16.36 -23.54 14.71
N GLU A 61 -17.58 -24.05 14.57
CA GLU A 61 -18.34 -23.96 13.33
C GLU A 61 -19.04 -22.59 13.25
N PRO A 62 -19.10 -21.96 12.06
CA PRO A 62 -19.80 -20.71 11.88
C PRO A 62 -21.31 -20.89 11.99
N GLY A 63 -21.98 -20.01 12.72
CA GLY A 63 -23.42 -20.04 12.92
C GLY A 63 -24.26 -19.48 11.77
N ASN A 64 -23.64 -18.70 10.88
CA ASN A 64 -24.27 -18.07 9.73
C ASN A 64 -23.23 -17.74 8.64
N GLU A 65 -23.69 -17.17 7.52
CA GLU A 65 -22.80 -16.86 6.39
C GLU A 65 -21.79 -15.75 6.71
N HIS A 66 -22.14 -14.74 7.53
CA HIS A 66 -21.18 -13.71 7.95
C HIS A 66 -20.04 -14.30 8.77
N GLU A 67 -20.33 -15.16 9.73
CA GLU A 67 -19.30 -15.87 10.49
C GLU A 67 -18.47 -16.81 9.63
N ARG A 68 -19.07 -17.40 8.59
CA ARG A 68 -18.32 -18.23 7.63
C ARG A 68 -17.27 -17.38 6.91
N VAL A 69 -17.69 -16.26 6.33
CA VAL A 69 -16.78 -15.33 5.64
C VAL A 69 -15.68 -14.82 6.58
N ALA A 70 -16.05 -14.42 7.80
CA ALA A 70 -15.10 -13.97 8.80
C ALA A 70 -14.08 -15.05 9.17
N LYS A 71 -14.53 -16.30 9.37
CA LYS A 71 -13.66 -17.45 9.67
C LYS A 71 -12.72 -17.77 8.50
N GLU A 72 -13.26 -17.83 7.27
CA GLU A 72 -12.48 -18.08 6.06
C GLU A 72 -11.40 -17.00 5.88
N ALA A 73 -11.76 -15.72 6.02
CA ALA A 73 -10.84 -14.58 5.93
C ALA A 73 -9.74 -14.64 7.00
N MET A 74 -10.12 -14.87 8.26
CA MET A 74 -9.15 -14.87 9.36
C MET A 74 -8.22 -16.09 9.31
N LEU A 75 -8.73 -17.26 8.94
CA LEU A 75 -7.90 -18.46 8.75
C LEU A 75 -6.88 -18.26 7.62
N GLU A 76 -7.27 -17.57 6.56
CA GLU A 76 -6.40 -17.31 5.41
C GLU A 76 -5.39 -16.20 5.72
N ARG A 77 -5.82 -15.00 6.17
CA ARG A 77 -4.93 -13.87 6.43
C ARG A 77 -3.97 -14.11 7.59
N VAL A 78 -4.47 -14.45 8.78
CA VAL A 78 -3.64 -14.72 9.95
C VAL A 78 -2.79 -15.98 9.74
N GLY A 79 -3.31 -16.96 8.96
CA GLY A 79 -2.55 -18.14 8.57
C GLY A 79 -1.35 -17.83 7.69
N LEU A 80 -1.49 -16.91 6.73
CA LEU A 80 -0.39 -16.45 5.88
C LEU A 80 0.60 -15.56 6.62
N GLU A 81 0.14 -14.68 7.51
CA GLU A 81 1.03 -13.92 8.40
C GLU A 81 1.91 -14.85 9.23
N LEU A 82 1.33 -15.90 9.82
CA LEU A 82 2.08 -16.90 10.55
C LEU A 82 3.05 -17.68 9.66
N ALA A 83 2.65 -18.02 8.43
CA ALA A 83 3.55 -18.70 7.48
C ALA A 83 4.73 -17.80 7.08
N MET A 84 4.52 -16.49 6.89
CA MET A 84 5.58 -15.51 6.66
C MET A 84 6.53 -15.39 7.85
N HIS A 85 5.98 -15.40 9.08
CA HIS A 85 6.79 -15.41 10.29
C HIS A 85 7.65 -16.69 10.38
N ASP A 86 7.03 -17.87 10.20
CA ASP A 86 7.71 -19.16 10.30
C ASP A 86 8.78 -19.35 9.19
N ALA A 87 8.59 -18.70 8.02
CA ALA A 87 9.58 -18.62 6.95
C ALA A 87 10.69 -17.59 7.21
N GLY A 88 10.63 -16.82 8.32
CA GLY A 88 11.61 -15.80 8.67
C GLY A 88 11.47 -14.47 7.92
N GLU A 89 10.45 -14.31 7.08
CA GLU A 89 10.24 -13.09 6.29
C GLU A 89 9.96 -11.88 7.17
N MET A 90 9.12 -12.03 8.22
CA MET A 90 8.74 -10.93 9.11
C MET A 90 9.92 -10.41 9.95
N ILE A 91 10.81 -11.28 10.41
CA ILE A 91 11.95 -10.92 11.26
C ILE A 91 13.18 -10.46 10.48
N SER A 92 13.23 -10.68 9.17
CA SER A 92 14.36 -10.31 8.30
C SER A 92 14.01 -9.18 7.33
N GLU A 93 12.83 -8.58 7.45
CA GLU A 93 12.34 -7.58 6.51
C GLU A 93 13.16 -6.30 6.56
N VAL A 94 13.95 -6.07 5.50
CA VAL A 94 14.65 -4.83 5.20
C VAL A 94 14.42 -4.51 3.74
N ASN A 95 13.59 -3.52 3.47
CA ASN A 95 13.29 -3.01 2.14
C ASN A 95 12.99 -1.51 2.20
N VAL A 96 12.92 -0.84 1.05
CA VAL A 96 12.84 0.63 0.96
C VAL A 96 11.47 1.22 1.30
N ILE A 97 10.45 0.42 1.63
CA ILE A 97 9.08 0.92 1.79
C ILE A 97 8.35 0.42 3.05
N SER A 98 8.56 -0.82 3.48
CA SER A 98 7.73 -1.43 4.53
C SER A 98 8.50 -2.05 5.69
N SER A 99 9.79 -1.80 5.83
CA SER A 99 10.56 -2.25 6.99
C SER A 99 9.99 -1.67 8.29
N PRO A 100 10.16 -2.33 9.44
CA PRO A 100 9.74 -1.80 10.74
C PRO A 100 10.19 -0.37 11.02
N LEU A 101 11.34 0.04 10.48
CA LEU A 101 11.85 1.41 10.53
C LEU A 101 10.88 2.41 9.87
N HIS A 102 10.32 2.06 8.70
CA HIS A 102 9.39 2.93 7.98
C HIS A 102 8.09 3.13 8.76
N ASN A 103 7.55 2.06 9.34
CA ASN A 103 6.35 2.13 10.17
C ASN A 103 6.61 2.97 11.44
N LEU A 104 7.78 2.79 12.06
CA LEU A 104 8.19 3.56 13.24
C LEU A 104 8.30 5.06 12.93
N ARG A 105 8.77 5.42 11.73
CA ARG A 105 8.86 6.81 11.30
C ARG A 105 7.50 7.38 10.91
N SER A 106 6.75 6.69 10.05
CA SER A 106 5.51 7.23 9.47
C SER A 106 4.33 7.27 10.45
N VAL A 107 4.37 6.54 11.55
CA VAL A 107 3.32 6.62 12.58
C VAL A 107 3.19 8.03 13.18
N PHE A 108 4.26 8.82 13.21
CA PHE A 108 4.22 10.21 13.69
C PHE A 108 3.42 11.14 12.77
N ASP A 109 3.29 10.82 11.48
CA ASP A 109 2.50 11.61 10.54
C ASP A 109 0.99 11.51 10.80
N LEU A 110 0.56 10.47 11.52
CA LEU A 110 -0.84 10.25 11.90
C LEU A 110 -1.22 10.89 13.24
N MET A 111 -0.23 11.32 14.02
CA MET A 111 -0.44 11.84 15.37
C MET A 111 -0.82 13.32 15.33
N PRO A 112 -1.79 13.77 16.17
CA PRO A 112 -2.06 15.19 16.34
C PRO A 112 -0.81 15.92 16.90
N THR A 113 -0.55 17.13 16.43
CA THR A 113 0.56 17.97 16.88
C THR A 113 0.14 19.16 17.75
N GLU A 114 -1.17 19.44 17.83
CA GLU A 114 -1.71 20.59 18.53
C GLU A 114 -1.97 20.32 20.03
N GLY A 115 -1.42 21.16 20.88
CA GLY A 115 -1.70 21.21 22.31
C GLY A 115 -0.81 20.33 23.18
N GLU A 116 -0.85 20.60 24.50
CA GLU A 116 0.04 19.98 25.49
C GLU A 116 -0.08 18.46 25.55
N GLN A 117 -1.30 17.92 25.44
CA GLN A 117 -1.51 16.47 25.47
C GLN A 117 -0.88 15.76 24.27
N ALA A 118 -1.07 16.31 23.07
CA ALA A 118 -0.44 15.77 21.86
C ALA A 118 1.07 15.82 21.94
N ALA A 119 1.61 16.94 22.39
CA ALA A 119 3.04 17.11 22.63
C ALA A 119 3.61 16.08 23.62
N ALA A 120 2.90 15.80 24.72
CA ALA A 120 3.32 14.81 25.72
C ALA A 120 3.34 13.38 25.14
N VAL A 121 2.34 13.02 24.35
CA VAL A 121 2.25 11.71 23.68
C VAL A 121 3.39 11.54 22.68
N ILE A 122 3.65 12.56 21.84
CA ILE A 122 4.77 12.54 20.89
C ILE A 122 6.12 12.46 21.60
N ALA A 123 6.32 13.22 22.68
CA ALA A 123 7.56 13.19 23.47
C ALA A 123 7.82 11.79 24.05
N ALA A 124 6.79 11.13 24.59
CA ALA A 124 6.89 9.77 25.13
C ALA A 124 7.26 8.76 24.02
N ARG A 125 6.60 8.84 22.86
CA ARG A 125 6.89 7.96 21.72
C ARG A 125 8.30 8.17 21.15
N LEU A 126 8.75 9.44 21.01
CA LEU A 126 10.11 9.77 20.59
C LEU A 126 11.17 9.19 21.54
N ALA A 127 10.93 9.25 22.84
CA ALA A 127 11.85 8.69 23.84
C ALA A 127 12.02 7.16 23.71
N GLY A 128 11.04 6.46 23.15
CA GLY A 128 11.06 5.02 22.89
C GLY A 128 11.85 4.60 21.64
N VAL A 129 12.07 5.51 20.67
CA VAL A 129 12.69 5.19 19.38
C VAL A 129 14.05 4.51 19.50
N PRO A 130 15.01 4.97 20.34
CA PRO A 130 16.30 4.30 20.47
C PRO A 130 16.16 2.83 20.91
N THR A 131 15.25 2.54 21.82
CA THR A 131 15.00 1.17 22.31
C THR A 131 14.43 0.30 21.19
N ALA A 132 13.45 0.78 20.44
CA ALA A 132 12.84 0.04 19.35
C ALA A 132 13.86 -0.27 18.23
N LEU A 133 14.73 0.68 17.87
CA LEU A 133 15.78 0.48 16.88
C LEU A 133 16.84 -0.52 17.37
N GLU A 134 17.20 -0.49 18.64
CA GLU A 134 18.12 -1.48 19.21
C GLU A 134 17.52 -2.90 19.23
N GLN A 135 16.24 -3.02 19.57
CA GLN A 135 15.50 -4.28 19.48
C GLN A 135 15.50 -4.81 18.04
N TRP A 136 15.24 -3.95 17.05
CA TRP A 136 15.24 -4.35 15.64
C TRP A 136 16.62 -4.79 15.15
N LYS A 137 17.71 -4.11 15.53
CA LYS A 137 19.09 -4.57 15.24
C LYS A 137 19.33 -5.99 15.78
N ARG A 138 18.89 -6.28 17.00
CA ARG A 138 18.97 -7.63 17.59
C ARG A 138 18.21 -8.66 16.76
N THR A 139 17.00 -8.31 16.32
CA THR A 139 16.15 -9.19 15.50
C THR A 139 16.78 -9.47 14.14
N LEU A 140 17.34 -8.48 13.49
CA LEU A 140 18.04 -8.65 12.21
C LEU A 140 19.27 -9.56 12.33
N LEU A 141 20.04 -9.43 13.41
CA LEU A 141 21.16 -10.36 13.69
C LEU A 141 20.67 -11.77 13.99
N TYR A 142 19.61 -11.89 14.82
CA TYR A 142 18.99 -13.17 15.14
C TYR A 142 18.47 -13.89 13.88
N ALA A 143 17.86 -13.16 12.95
CA ALA A 143 17.39 -13.67 11.66
C ALA A 143 18.58 -14.09 10.78
N ALA A 144 19.59 -13.23 10.65
CA ALA A 144 20.77 -13.49 9.84
C ALA A 144 21.60 -14.71 10.35
N ASP A 145 21.64 -14.95 11.67
CA ASP A 145 22.26 -16.16 12.25
C ASP A 145 21.52 -17.45 11.85
N ARG A 146 20.29 -17.34 11.34
CA ARG A 146 19.45 -18.44 10.86
C ARG A 146 19.35 -18.51 9.34
N GLY A 147 20.12 -17.66 8.63
CA GLY A 147 20.12 -17.60 7.18
C GLY A 147 19.02 -16.74 6.57
N HIS A 148 18.21 -16.04 7.40
CA HIS A 148 17.20 -15.12 6.94
C HIS A 148 17.77 -13.69 6.91
N VAL A 149 18.03 -13.18 5.71
CA VAL A 149 18.60 -11.84 5.52
C VAL A 149 18.18 -11.27 4.16
N SER A 150 17.90 -9.98 4.09
CA SER A 150 17.65 -9.27 2.84
C SER A 150 18.90 -9.19 1.96
N SER A 151 18.77 -8.81 0.70
CA SER A 151 19.94 -8.57 -0.15
C SER A 151 20.78 -7.40 0.36
N TRP A 152 22.09 -7.45 0.14
CA TRP A 152 22.96 -6.37 0.61
C TRP A 152 22.61 -5.01 -0.02
N GLN A 153 22.08 -5.03 -1.25
CA GLN A 153 21.62 -3.82 -1.93
C GLN A 153 20.46 -3.17 -1.18
N GLN A 154 19.43 -3.95 -0.79
CA GLN A 154 18.29 -3.43 -0.02
C GLN A 154 18.74 -2.86 1.33
N ILE A 155 19.64 -3.54 2.01
CA ILE A 155 20.20 -3.09 3.28
C ILE A 155 20.91 -1.73 3.11
N LEU A 156 21.68 -1.55 2.05
CA LEU A 156 22.37 -0.29 1.77
C LEU A 156 21.41 0.84 1.36
N GLU A 157 20.34 0.53 0.62
CA GLU A 157 19.32 1.54 0.27
C GLU A 157 18.58 2.04 1.51
N VAL A 158 18.20 1.14 2.44
CA VAL A 158 17.60 1.55 3.72
C VAL A 158 18.58 2.37 4.57
N ALA A 159 19.87 2.03 4.55
CA ALA A 159 20.87 2.84 5.23
C ALA A 159 21.00 4.26 4.65
N LYS A 160 20.85 4.42 3.32
CA LYS A 160 20.79 5.74 2.67
C LYS A 160 19.54 6.52 3.08
N GLN A 161 18.39 5.86 3.21
CA GLN A 161 17.17 6.52 3.71
C GLN A 161 17.35 7.04 5.13
N CYS A 162 18.04 6.28 6.00
CA CYS A 162 18.41 6.77 7.33
C CYS A 162 19.26 8.06 7.26
N ASP A 163 20.23 8.14 6.32
CA ASP A 163 21.04 9.35 6.14
C ASP A 163 20.17 10.54 5.73
N VAL A 164 19.25 10.36 4.77
CA VAL A 164 18.34 11.42 4.33
C VAL A 164 17.50 11.96 5.50
N TRP A 165 16.96 11.07 6.34
CA TRP A 165 16.11 11.46 7.48
C TRP A 165 16.89 12.09 8.64
N THR A 166 18.21 12.03 8.62
CA THR A 166 19.08 12.59 9.65
C THR A 166 20.03 13.69 9.16
N ASP A 167 19.87 14.11 7.88
CA ASP A 167 20.69 15.17 7.28
C ASP A 167 20.17 16.54 7.68
N ASP A 168 21.02 17.31 8.39
CA ASP A 168 20.71 18.69 8.83
C ASP A 168 20.49 19.66 7.66
N THR A 169 20.85 19.29 6.44
CA THR A 169 20.72 20.13 5.23
C THR A 169 19.50 19.78 4.39
N ALA A 170 18.78 18.71 4.74
CA ALA A 170 17.62 18.18 4.01
C ALA A 170 16.43 17.96 4.96
N ASP A 171 15.87 16.75 4.97
CA ASP A 171 14.68 16.40 5.76
C ASP A 171 15.08 15.77 7.11
N ASN A 172 15.58 16.59 8.05
CA ASN A 172 15.92 16.13 9.41
C ASN A 172 14.66 15.84 10.23
N PHE A 173 14.08 14.66 10.00
CA PHE A 173 12.71 14.31 10.38
C PHE A 173 12.38 14.53 11.85
N PHE A 174 13.17 13.98 12.79
CA PHE A 174 12.80 14.02 14.22
C PHE A 174 12.93 15.43 14.83
N PRO A 175 13.99 16.18 14.58
CA PRO A 175 14.07 17.57 15.00
C PRO A 175 12.98 18.48 14.40
N GLU A 176 12.64 18.28 13.13
CA GLU A 176 11.56 19.03 12.48
C GLU A 176 10.19 18.71 13.06
N LEU A 177 9.92 17.44 13.36
CA LEU A 177 8.71 17.02 14.08
C LEU A 177 8.61 17.75 15.44
N ALA A 178 9.67 17.75 16.24
CA ALA A 178 9.68 18.44 17.53
C ALA A 178 9.49 19.97 17.38
N ALA A 179 10.07 20.57 16.33
CA ALA A 179 9.88 21.99 16.02
C ALA A 179 8.43 22.29 15.62
N ARG A 180 7.82 21.48 14.77
CA ARG A 180 6.42 21.60 14.33
C ARG A 180 5.46 21.51 15.52
N VAL A 181 5.61 20.52 16.40
CA VAL A 181 4.77 20.36 17.59
C VAL A 181 4.83 21.61 18.49
N LYS A 182 6.01 22.23 18.63
CA LYS A 182 6.19 23.47 19.41
C LYS A 182 5.58 24.70 18.71
N GLN A 183 5.41 24.69 17.41
CA GLN A 183 4.78 25.77 16.62
C GLN A 183 3.25 25.66 16.60
N ASP A 184 2.71 24.44 16.61
CA ASP A 184 1.28 24.18 16.48
C ASP A 184 0.47 24.47 17.76
N GLY A 185 1.13 24.81 18.86
CA GLY A 185 0.46 25.24 20.08
C GLY A 185 1.40 25.52 21.26
N PRO A 186 0.87 26.11 22.36
CA PRO A 186 1.68 26.39 23.55
C PRO A 186 2.09 25.06 24.21
N VAL A 187 3.39 24.87 24.34
CA VAL A 187 4.02 23.73 25.02
C VAL A 187 4.81 24.23 26.22
N PRO A 188 4.62 23.68 27.45
CA PRO A 188 5.41 24.04 28.61
C PRO A 188 6.93 23.82 28.38
N ASP A 189 7.79 24.66 28.93
CA ASP A 189 9.26 24.60 28.72
C ASP A 189 9.86 23.22 29.07
N SER A 190 9.35 22.55 30.11
CA SER A 190 9.80 21.22 30.49
C SER A 190 9.48 20.18 29.41
N LEU A 191 8.28 20.25 28.83
CA LEU A 191 7.82 19.33 27.76
C LEU A 191 8.51 19.66 26.43
N ALA A 192 8.74 20.95 26.13
CA ALA A 192 9.54 21.34 24.97
C ALA A 192 10.96 20.77 25.05
N ALA A 193 11.58 20.80 26.24
CA ALA A 193 12.87 20.14 26.44
C ALA A 193 12.84 18.62 26.38
N GLU A 194 11.71 17.95 26.69
CA GLU A 194 11.52 16.51 26.50
C GLU A 194 11.41 16.15 25.01
N LEU A 195 10.63 16.92 24.26
CA LEU A 195 10.54 16.77 22.79
C LEU A 195 11.92 16.88 22.13
N ASP A 196 12.68 17.92 22.46
CA ASP A 196 14.02 18.14 21.89
C ASP A 196 15.00 17.01 22.26
N ARG A 197 14.98 16.53 23.51
CA ARG A 197 15.80 15.39 23.92
C ARG A 197 15.40 14.10 23.22
N GLY A 198 14.08 13.83 23.12
CA GLY A 198 13.55 12.65 22.43
C GLY A 198 13.91 12.65 20.96
N ALA A 199 13.74 13.80 20.28
CA ALA A 199 14.10 13.97 18.88
C ALA A 199 15.60 13.79 18.63
N ALA A 200 16.45 14.39 19.45
CA ALA A 200 17.90 14.23 19.34
C ALA A 200 18.34 12.78 19.57
N ALA A 201 17.74 12.07 20.53
CA ALA A 201 18.03 10.67 20.79
C ALA A 201 17.56 9.76 19.65
N ALA A 202 16.37 10.00 19.09
CA ALA A 202 15.84 9.28 17.93
C ALA A 202 16.72 9.47 16.69
N ASN A 203 17.15 10.73 16.44
CA ASN A 203 18.06 11.05 15.35
C ASN A 203 19.40 10.32 15.49
N ALA A 204 20.03 10.39 16.66
CA ALA A 204 21.29 9.69 16.93
C ALA A 204 21.16 8.16 16.76
N ALA A 205 20.08 7.57 17.25
CA ALA A 205 19.82 6.13 17.08
C ALA A 205 19.61 5.72 15.61
N THR A 206 19.04 6.61 14.78
CA THR A 206 18.88 6.38 13.34
C THR A 206 20.23 6.44 12.62
N VAL A 207 21.13 7.36 12.98
CA VAL A 207 22.52 7.41 12.50
C VAL A 207 23.27 6.13 12.87
N GLU A 208 23.14 5.66 14.12
CA GLU A 208 23.74 4.40 14.56
C GLU A 208 23.18 3.19 13.82
N LEU A 209 21.88 3.20 13.51
CA LEU A 209 21.25 2.15 12.68
C LEU A 209 21.84 2.14 11.27
N ALA A 210 22.03 3.30 10.63
CA ALA A 210 22.66 3.37 9.30
C ALA A 210 24.07 2.76 9.30
N ALA A 211 24.87 3.05 10.31
CA ALA A 211 26.20 2.46 10.49
C ALA A 211 26.11 0.94 10.69
N PHE A 212 25.20 0.46 11.55
CA PHE A 212 24.95 -0.97 11.77
C PHE A 212 24.56 -1.69 10.47
N LEU A 213 23.63 -1.11 9.71
CA LEU A 213 23.19 -1.69 8.43
C LEU A 213 24.35 -1.85 7.46
N ARG A 214 25.23 -0.85 7.34
CA ARG A 214 26.38 -0.89 6.42
C ARG A 214 27.49 -1.83 6.89
N GLU A 215 27.84 -1.76 8.16
CA GLU A 215 29.06 -2.37 8.67
C GLU A 215 28.85 -3.81 9.17
N GLN A 216 27.64 -4.13 9.67
CA GLN A 216 27.37 -5.40 10.30
C GLN A 216 26.38 -6.27 9.51
N LEU A 217 25.30 -5.68 8.97
CA LEU A 217 24.26 -6.46 8.29
C LEU A 217 24.53 -6.64 6.80
N ALA A 218 24.91 -5.59 6.05
CA ALA A 218 25.13 -5.67 4.60
C ALA A 218 26.19 -6.71 4.20
N PRO A 219 27.31 -6.91 4.96
CA PRO A 219 28.26 -7.97 4.67
C PRO A 219 27.70 -9.40 4.79
N ARG A 220 26.56 -9.56 5.45
CA ARG A 220 25.82 -10.82 5.61
C ARG A 220 24.66 -10.96 4.62
N GLY A 221 24.34 -9.88 3.90
CA GLY A 221 23.25 -9.80 2.93
C GLY A 221 23.41 -10.80 1.78
N ARG A 222 22.27 -11.24 1.23
CA ARG A 222 22.27 -12.11 0.05
C ARG A 222 22.88 -11.37 -1.14
N GLU A 223 23.67 -12.08 -1.95
CA GLU A 223 24.22 -11.54 -3.22
C GLU A 223 23.14 -11.44 -4.29
N ASN A 224 22.32 -12.51 -4.42
CA ASN A 224 21.22 -12.53 -5.39
C ASN A 224 19.99 -11.79 -4.81
N GLN A 225 19.46 -10.86 -5.60
CA GLN A 225 18.24 -10.13 -5.25
C GLN A 225 16.98 -10.94 -5.56
N ALA A 226 17.05 -11.92 -6.45
CA ALA A 226 15.91 -12.80 -6.75
C ALA A 226 15.45 -13.55 -5.49
N ALA A 227 14.13 -13.64 -5.32
CA ALA A 227 13.52 -14.37 -4.19
C ALA A 227 13.67 -15.88 -4.35
N GLY A 228 13.66 -16.38 -5.56
CA GLY A 228 13.51 -17.80 -5.89
C GLY A 228 12.05 -18.27 -5.70
N ARG A 229 11.76 -19.43 -6.27
CA ARG A 229 10.36 -19.92 -6.41
C ARG A 229 9.64 -20.10 -5.08
N GLU A 230 10.22 -20.82 -4.14
CA GLU A 230 9.56 -21.16 -2.87
C GLU A 230 9.17 -19.91 -2.07
N ARG A 231 10.11 -18.97 -1.95
CA ARG A 231 9.87 -17.71 -1.27
C ARG A 231 8.84 -16.85 -2.02
N TYR A 232 8.97 -16.77 -3.35
CA TYR A 232 8.07 -15.98 -4.18
C TYR A 232 6.64 -16.50 -4.16
N GLU A 233 6.41 -17.82 -4.18
CA GLU A 233 5.08 -18.41 -4.06
C GLU A 233 4.40 -18.04 -2.73
N LEU A 234 5.15 -18.05 -1.63
CA LEU A 234 4.62 -17.65 -0.32
C LEU A 234 4.28 -16.16 -0.28
N THR A 235 5.21 -15.29 -0.70
CA THR A 235 5.01 -13.84 -0.67
C THR A 235 3.93 -13.40 -1.64
N SER A 236 3.87 -13.96 -2.85
CA SER A 236 2.80 -13.72 -3.81
C SER A 236 1.43 -14.12 -3.24
N GLN A 237 1.33 -15.30 -2.61
CA GLN A 237 0.08 -15.71 -1.97
C GLN A 237 -0.29 -14.79 -0.80
N TYR A 238 0.69 -14.32 -0.02
CA TYR A 238 0.45 -13.37 1.07
C TYR A 238 -0.15 -12.05 0.54
N PHE A 239 0.42 -11.48 -0.53
CA PHE A 239 -0.06 -10.21 -1.08
C PHE A 239 -1.35 -10.33 -1.87
N LEU A 240 -1.55 -11.43 -2.61
CA LEU A 240 -2.75 -11.65 -3.41
C LEU A 240 -3.93 -12.20 -2.59
N GLY A 241 -3.66 -12.98 -1.56
CA GLY A 241 -4.69 -13.79 -0.94
C GLY A 241 -5.28 -14.83 -1.89
N ALA A 242 -4.50 -15.22 -2.90
CA ALA A 242 -4.85 -16.23 -3.89
C ALA A 242 -3.62 -16.98 -4.37
N ARG A 243 -3.83 -18.19 -4.82
CA ARG A 243 -2.82 -18.97 -5.55
C ARG A 243 -3.02 -18.79 -7.03
N VAL A 244 -2.02 -18.26 -7.71
CA VAL A 244 -2.00 -18.08 -9.15
C VAL A 244 -0.92 -18.92 -9.80
N ASP A 245 -1.13 -19.31 -11.06
CA ASP A 245 -0.07 -19.87 -11.89
C ASP A 245 0.86 -18.72 -12.30
N LEU A 246 2.09 -18.72 -11.74
CA LEU A 246 3.04 -17.63 -11.90
C LEU A 246 3.55 -17.50 -13.34
N GLU A 247 3.72 -18.62 -14.06
CA GLU A 247 4.13 -18.61 -15.45
C GLU A 247 3.01 -18.09 -16.37
N GLU A 248 1.78 -18.53 -16.15
CA GLU A 248 0.60 -18.01 -16.88
C GLU A 248 0.45 -16.51 -16.60
N THR A 249 0.53 -16.11 -15.35
CA THR A 249 0.39 -14.70 -14.93
C THR A 249 1.50 -13.82 -15.55
N TYR A 250 2.72 -14.32 -15.60
CA TYR A 250 3.85 -13.65 -16.26
C TYR A 250 3.60 -13.45 -17.77
N LEU A 251 3.16 -14.50 -18.48
CA LEU A 251 2.85 -14.41 -19.92
C LEU A 251 1.66 -13.47 -20.17
N TRP A 252 0.62 -13.58 -19.35
CA TRP A 252 -0.52 -12.65 -19.41
C TRP A 252 -0.09 -11.19 -19.20
N GLY A 253 0.91 -10.93 -18.38
CA GLY A 253 1.45 -9.59 -18.19
C GLY A 253 1.91 -8.95 -19.50
N PHE A 254 2.59 -9.69 -20.38
CA PHE A 254 2.99 -9.21 -21.71
C PHE A 254 1.78 -8.93 -22.62
N GLU A 255 0.78 -9.81 -22.61
CA GLU A 255 -0.43 -9.65 -23.40
C GLU A 255 -1.21 -8.40 -22.94
N GLU A 256 -1.36 -8.22 -21.63
CA GLU A 256 -2.07 -7.10 -21.04
C GLU A 256 -1.37 -5.77 -21.28
N LEU A 257 -0.05 -5.71 -21.13
CA LEU A 257 0.72 -4.50 -21.44
C LEU A 257 0.59 -4.12 -22.92
N ALA A 258 0.71 -5.07 -23.83
CA ALA A 258 0.54 -4.84 -25.26
C ALA A 258 -0.87 -4.35 -25.61
N ARG A 259 -1.90 -4.90 -24.96
CA ARG A 259 -3.29 -4.46 -25.12
C ARG A 259 -3.47 -3.01 -24.67
N LEU A 260 -2.92 -2.66 -23.52
CA LEU A 260 -2.99 -1.28 -22.96
C LEU A 260 -2.26 -0.27 -23.85
N GLU A 261 -1.05 -0.60 -24.33
CA GLU A 261 -0.32 0.27 -25.25
C GLU A 261 -1.07 0.44 -26.60
N GLY A 262 -1.78 -0.59 -27.05
CA GLY A 262 -2.68 -0.48 -28.22
C GLY A 262 -3.84 0.50 -27.97
N GLU A 263 -4.47 0.48 -26.80
CA GLU A 263 -5.48 1.46 -26.40
C GLU A 263 -4.89 2.87 -26.29
N MET A 264 -3.70 3.03 -25.69
CA MET A 264 -3.01 4.32 -25.57
C MET A 264 -2.72 4.93 -26.93
N ASN A 265 -2.25 4.15 -27.90
CA ASN A 265 -2.04 4.62 -29.28
C ASN A 265 -3.36 5.12 -29.92
N THR A 266 -4.46 4.43 -29.65
CA THR A 266 -5.79 4.83 -30.14
C THR A 266 -6.27 6.14 -29.54
N VAL A 267 -5.96 6.38 -28.26
CA VAL A 267 -6.29 7.63 -27.56
C VAL A 267 -5.35 8.75 -27.98
N ALA A 268 -4.06 8.47 -28.19
CA ALA A 268 -3.08 9.45 -28.66
C ALA A 268 -3.48 10.07 -30.01
N ASP A 269 -3.99 9.25 -30.95
CA ASP A 269 -4.50 9.75 -32.25
C ASP A 269 -5.71 10.70 -32.11
N LYS A 270 -6.49 10.58 -31.02
CA LYS A 270 -7.59 11.52 -30.72
C LYS A 270 -7.11 12.84 -30.13
N ILE A 271 -5.99 12.83 -29.40
CA ILE A 271 -5.38 14.03 -28.80
C ILE A 271 -4.69 14.85 -29.91
N GLU A 272 -3.87 14.16 -30.70
CA GLU A 272 -3.18 14.76 -31.84
C GLU A 272 -3.15 13.77 -33.02
N PRO A 273 -3.79 14.08 -34.15
CA PRO A 273 -3.88 13.15 -35.29
C PRO A 273 -2.50 12.67 -35.78
N SER A 274 -2.35 11.36 -35.89
CA SER A 274 -1.12 10.70 -36.31
C SER A 274 0.04 10.77 -35.30
N ALA A 275 -0.21 11.23 -34.07
CA ALA A 275 0.79 11.23 -33.01
C ALA A 275 0.96 9.82 -32.42
N ASP A 276 2.18 9.51 -32.01
CA ASP A 276 2.43 8.43 -31.08
C ASP A 276 2.11 8.89 -29.62
N VAL A 277 2.15 7.95 -28.69
CA VAL A 277 1.86 8.26 -27.27
C VAL A 277 2.81 9.31 -26.71
N ALA A 278 4.08 9.34 -27.12
CA ALA A 278 5.06 10.30 -26.61
C ALA A 278 4.73 11.72 -27.08
N ALA A 279 4.33 11.91 -28.34
CA ALA A 279 3.91 13.19 -28.87
C ALA A 279 2.60 13.69 -28.22
N ALA A 280 1.62 12.79 -28.03
CA ALA A 280 0.38 13.13 -27.32
C ALA A 280 0.64 13.58 -25.87
N VAL A 281 1.51 12.86 -25.14
CA VAL A 281 1.94 13.24 -23.79
C VAL A 281 2.60 14.63 -23.78
N ALA A 282 3.52 14.88 -24.71
CA ALA A 282 4.18 16.19 -24.82
C ALA A 282 3.18 17.32 -25.11
N ALA A 283 2.16 17.07 -25.93
CA ALA A 283 1.10 18.03 -26.21
C ALA A 283 0.24 18.34 -24.96
N LEU A 284 -0.12 17.29 -24.18
CA LEU A 284 -0.87 17.45 -22.93
C LEU A 284 -0.07 18.20 -21.87
N ASP A 285 1.22 17.87 -21.70
CA ASP A 285 2.10 18.53 -20.74
C ASP A 285 2.36 20.02 -21.12
N ALA A 286 2.34 20.34 -22.39
CA ALA A 286 2.49 21.71 -22.89
C ALA A 286 1.21 22.56 -22.82
N ASP A 287 0.05 21.95 -22.58
CA ASP A 287 -1.24 22.66 -22.50
C ASP A 287 -1.41 23.35 -21.14
N PRO A 288 -1.37 24.70 -21.06
CA PRO A 288 -1.49 25.41 -19.80
C PRO A 288 -2.83 25.18 -19.08
N SER A 289 -3.89 24.81 -19.82
CA SER A 289 -5.22 24.54 -19.22
C SER A 289 -5.25 23.25 -18.42
N ARG A 290 -4.25 22.39 -18.59
CA ARG A 290 -4.10 21.11 -17.90
C ARG A 290 -3.03 21.13 -16.82
N ASN A 291 -2.49 22.30 -16.51
CA ASN A 291 -1.44 22.50 -15.53
C ASN A 291 -1.92 23.39 -14.39
N ILE A 292 -1.58 23.01 -13.16
CA ILE A 292 -1.86 23.78 -11.95
C ILE A 292 -0.53 24.24 -11.35
N GLU A 293 -0.42 25.53 -11.07
CA GLU A 293 0.75 26.12 -10.41
C GLU A 293 0.52 26.19 -8.89
N GLY A 294 1.45 25.62 -8.14
CA GLY A 294 1.47 25.66 -6.67
C GLY A 294 0.83 24.44 -6.00
N LYS A 295 1.46 24.00 -4.94
CA LYS A 295 1.07 22.78 -4.17
C LYS A 295 -0.31 22.93 -3.54
N GLU A 296 -0.61 24.08 -2.99
CA GLU A 296 -1.89 24.37 -2.34
C GLU A 296 -3.05 24.38 -3.36
N ALA A 297 -2.84 25.01 -4.51
CA ALA A 297 -3.83 25.02 -5.59
C ALA A 297 -4.07 23.60 -6.13
N PHE A 298 -3.02 22.79 -6.24
CA PHE A 298 -3.13 21.39 -6.63
C PHE A 298 -3.91 20.56 -5.60
N ARG A 299 -3.59 20.71 -4.31
CA ARG A 299 -4.37 20.07 -3.22
C ARG A 299 -5.86 20.46 -3.28
N ASP A 300 -6.16 21.75 -3.47
CA ASP A 300 -7.54 22.23 -3.52
C ASP A 300 -8.29 21.69 -4.74
N TRP A 301 -7.60 21.52 -5.87
CA TRP A 301 -8.15 20.86 -7.07
C TRP A 301 -8.45 19.37 -6.81
N MET A 302 -7.54 18.63 -6.18
CA MET A 302 -7.77 17.24 -5.81
C MET A 302 -8.96 17.09 -4.88
N GLN A 303 -9.07 17.99 -3.88
CA GLN A 303 -10.21 17.99 -2.95
C GLN A 303 -11.53 18.24 -3.69
N ALA A 304 -11.55 19.21 -4.60
CA ALA A 304 -12.74 19.50 -5.39
C ALA A 304 -13.17 18.32 -6.26
N LEU A 305 -12.21 17.64 -6.91
CA LEU A 305 -12.47 16.45 -7.73
C LEU A 305 -12.97 15.27 -6.89
N ALA A 306 -12.40 15.06 -5.71
CA ALA A 306 -12.84 14.01 -4.80
C ALA A 306 -14.27 14.26 -4.28
N ASP A 307 -14.59 15.51 -3.92
CA ASP A 307 -15.92 15.91 -3.45
C ASP A 307 -16.96 15.77 -4.58
N GLU A 308 -16.62 16.15 -5.81
CA GLU A 308 -17.46 15.98 -7.00
C GLU A 308 -17.74 14.50 -7.29
N ALA A 309 -16.71 13.65 -7.27
CA ALA A 309 -16.87 12.22 -7.48
C ALA A 309 -17.82 11.58 -6.43
N ILE A 310 -17.69 11.97 -5.15
CA ILE A 310 -18.60 11.51 -4.09
C ILE A 310 -20.03 11.96 -4.38
N ALA A 311 -20.24 13.22 -4.75
CA ALA A 311 -21.56 13.79 -5.00
C ALA A 311 -22.27 13.11 -6.18
N GLU A 312 -21.55 12.86 -7.26
CA GLU A 312 -22.11 12.29 -8.50
C GLU A 312 -22.35 10.78 -8.40
N LEU A 313 -21.42 10.05 -7.77
CA LEU A 313 -21.54 8.60 -7.65
C LEU A 313 -22.51 8.16 -6.57
N HIS A 314 -22.73 9.00 -5.52
CA HIS A 314 -23.68 8.68 -4.47
C HIS A 314 -25.13 8.62 -4.98
N GLY A 315 -25.80 7.51 -4.70
CA GLY A 315 -27.20 7.29 -5.11
C GLY A 315 -27.35 6.82 -6.56
N THR A 316 -26.42 7.17 -7.46
CA THR A 316 -26.42 6.72 -8.86
C THR A 316 -25.74 5.36 -9.01
N HIS A 317 -24.45 5.26 -8.75
CA HIS A 317 -23.61 4.07 -8.95
C HIS A 317 -23.29 3.36 -7.66
N PHE A 318 -23.24 4.08 -6.54
CA PHE A 318 -22.94 3.55 -5.21
C PHE A 318 -23.89 4.09 -4.13
N GLU A 319 -24.08 3.32 -3.07
CA GLU A 319 -24.73 3.77 -1.84
C GLU A 319 -23.65 4.12 -0.83
N ILE A 320 -23.20 5.39 -0.85
CA ILE A 320 -22.09 5.86 -0.01
C ILE A 320 -22.65 6.27 1.37
N PRO A 321 -22.26 5.60 2.48
CA PRO A 321 -22.66 5.99 3.83
C PRO A 321 -22.26 7.43 4.17
N GLU A 322 -23.01 8.11 5.03
CA GLU A 322 -22.77 9.52 5.38
C GLU A 322 -21.34 9.76 5.89
N GLN A 323 -20.84 8.87 6.74
CA GLN A 323 -19.48 8.95 7.31
C GLN A 323 -18.38 8.81 6.24
N VAL A 324 -18.67 8.18 5.11
CA VAL A 324 -17.75 7.97 4.00
C VAL A 324 -17.78 9.12 2.99
N ARG A 325 -18.74 10.05 3.07
CA ARG A 325 -18.84 11.19 2.16
C ARG A 325 -17.85 12.31 2.46
N ARG A 326 -16.91 12.08 3.38
CA ARG A 326 -15.85 13.03 3.72
C ARG A 326 -14.48 12.38 3.59
N ILE A 327 -13.65 12.97 2.75
CA ILE A 327 -12.23 12.65 2.60
C ILE A 327 -11.42 13.94 2.72
N GLU A 328 -10.21 13.87 3.24
CA GLU A 328 -9.26 14.98 3.26
C GLU A 328 -8.12 14.70 2.28
N CYS A 329 -7.88 15.64 1.34
CA CYS A 329 -6.71 15.62 0.46
C CYS A 329 -5.60 16.46 1.09
N LEU A 330 -4.45 15.85 1.35
CA LEU A 330 -3.35 16.45 2.08
C LEU A 330 -2.03 16.31 1.31
N LEU A 331 -1.15 17.26 1.51
CA LEU A 331 0.25 17.13 1.11
C LEU A 331 0.99 16.33 2.18
N ALA A 332 1.74 15.32 1.76
CA ALA A 332 2.55 14.53 2.69
C ALA A 332 3.66 15.41 3.30
N PRO A 333 4.01 15.20 4.57
CA PRO A 333 5.04 16.00 5.24
C PRO A 333 6.45 15.74 4.72
N THR A 334 6.66 14.69 3.92
CA THR A 334 7.94 14.35 3.28
C THR A 334 7.85 14.45 1.78
N SER A 335 8.98 14.76 1.14
CA SER A 335 9.10 14.88 -0.32
C SER A 335 9.43 13.54 -1.00
N ASP A 336 9.83 12.52 -0.22
CA ASP A 336 10.09 11.16 -0.69
C ASP A 336 8.86 10.28 -0.45
N GLY A 337 8.42 9.59 -1.46
CA GLY A 337 7.29 8.67 -1.34
C GLY A 337 6.33 8.71 -2.52
N ALA A 338 5.25 7.98 -2.35
CA ALA A 338 4.17 7.86 -3.32
C ALA A 338 2.91 8.60 -2.83
N VAL A 339 1.88 8.59 -3.64
CA VAL A 339 0.52 8.87 -3.20
C VAL A 339 0.03 7.67 -2.38
N TYR A 340 -0.67 7.91 -1.28
CA TYR A 340 -1.22 6.84 -0.45
C TYR A 340 -2.48 7.29 0.30
N TYR A 341 -3.27 6.30 0.67
CA TYR A 341 -4.50 6.49 1.44
C TYR A 341 -4.32 5.99 2.89
N THR A 342 -4.87 6.74 3.85
CA THR A 342 -5.05 6.28 5.24
C THR A 342 -6.52 6.28 5.61
N GLY A 343 -7.01 5.16 6.15
CA GLY A 343 -8.39 5.02 6.57
C GLY A 343 -8.79 5.96 7.72
N PRO A 344 -10.09 6.16 7.93
CA PRO A 344 -10.59 6.90 9.09
C PRO A 344 -10.24 6.17 10.40
N SER A 345 -10.28 6.90 11.51
CA SER A 345 -10.21 6.27 12.84
C SER A 345 -11.47 5.42 13.11
N GLU A 346 -11.36 4.45 14.06
CA GLU A 346 -12.49 3.55 14.39
C GLU A 346 -13.76 4.32 14.77
N ASP A 347 -13.62 5.47 15.42
CA ASP A 347 -14.72 6.35 15.85
C ASP A 347 -15.08 7.45 14.83
N PHE A 348 -14.44 7.48 13.67
CA PHE A 348 -14.58 8.51 12.63
C PHE A 348 -14.24 9.94 13.08
N SER A 349 -13.59 10.14 14.21
CA SER A 349 -13.10 11.47 14.63
C SER A 349 -12.02 12.00 13.67
N ARG A 350 -11.20 11.11 13.09
CA ARG A 350 -10.31 11.38 11.97
C ARG A 350 -10.95 10.80 10.69
N PRO A 351 -11.20 11.60 9.63
CA PRO A 351 -11.70 11.10 8.37
C PRO A 351 -10.63 10.32 7.61
N GLY A 352 -11.02 9.62 6.53
CA GLY A 352 -10.08 9.06 5.57
C GLY A 352 -9.26 10.18 4.90
N ARG A 353 -8.00 9.91 4.61
CA ARG A 353 -7.04 10.88 4.06
C ARG A 353 -6.30 10.33 2.87
N MET A 354 -6.21 11.14 1.83
CA MET A 354 -5.39 10.93 0.65
C MET A 354 -4.16 11.84 0.79
N TRP A 355 -2.97 11.25 0.71
CA TRP A 355 -1.71 11.95 0.92
C TRP A 355 -0.91 12.01 -0.36
N TRP A 356 -0.40 13.19 -0.68
CA TRP A 356 0.41 13.43 -1.86
C TRP A 356 1.83 13.87 -1.46
N ALA A 357 2.81 12.99 -1.69
CA ALA A 357 4.22 13.38 -1.56
C ALA A 357 4.64 14.18 -2.79
N VAL A 358 5.05 15.42 -2.59
CA VAL A 358 5.50 16.30 -3.67
C VAL A 358 7.01 16.45 -3.62
N PRO A 359 7.75 15.97 -4.64
CA PRO A 359 9.19 16.11 -4.70
C PRO A 359 9.65 17.56 -4.62
N GLN A 360 10.84 17.80 -4.05
CA GLN A 360 11.39 19.14 -3.95
C GLN A 360 11.54 19.78 -5.34
N GLY A 361 11.18 21.07 -5.45
CA GLY A 361 11.29 21.83 -6.70
C GLY A 361 10.14 21.63 -7.69
N ILE A 362 9.22 20.70 -7.46
CA ILE A 362 8.00 20.58 -8.29
C ILE A 362 6.99 21.63 -7.85
N THR A 363 6.59 22.47 -8.80
CA THR A 363 5.63 23.57 -8.61
C THR A 363 4.47 23.53 -9.60
N THR A 364 4.59 22.75 -10.67
CA THR A 364 3.59 22.62 -11.73
C THR A 364 3.11 21.17 -11.78
N PHE A 365 1.80 20.97 -11.83
CA PHE A 365 1.16 19.66 -11.74
C PHE A 365 0.23 19.46 -12.94
N SER A 366 0.41 18.37 -13.68
CA SER A 366 -0.42 18.01 -14.82
C SER A 366 -1.68 17.28 -14.38
N THR A 367 -2.83 17.90 -14.51
CA THR A 367 -4.11 17.34 -14.05
C THR A 367 -4.48 16.04 -14.76
N TRP A 368 -4.21 15.93 -16.06
CA TRP A 368 -4.58 14.76 -16.86
C TRP A 368 -3.93 13.43 -16.37
N ARG A 369 -2.79 13.52 -15.69
CA ARG A 369 -2.14 12.34 -15.08
C ARG A 369 -2.80 11.94 -13.76
N GLU A 370 -3.31 12.93 -13.02
CA GLU A 370 -3.68 12.76 -11.61
C GLU A 370 -5.18 12.51 -11.40
N VAL A 371 -6.04 12.75 -12.39
CA VAL A 371 -7.48 12.45 -12.27
C VAL A 371 -7.71 11.00 -11.86
N THR A 372 -7.06 10.05 -12.53
CA THR A 372 -7.21 8.63 -12.20
C THR A 372 -6.67 8.29 -10.80
N THR A 373 -5.60 8.97 -10.35
CA THR A 373 -5.03 8.80 -9.01
C THR A 373 -6.02 9.26 -7.93
N VAL A 374 -6.74 10.38 -8.16
CA VAL A 374 -7.79 10.83 -7.24
C VAL A 374 -8.92 9.81 -7.13
N TYR A 375 -9.30 9.14 -8.23
CA TYR A 375 -10.30 8.08 -8.20
C TYR A 375 -9.78 6.80 -7.52
N HIS A 376 -8.50 6.48 -7.70
CA HIS A 376 -7.82 5.35 -7.06
C HIS A 376 -7.80 5.49 -5.53
N GLU A 377 -7.34 6.64 -5.02
CA GLU A 377 -7.23 6.89 -3.57
C GLU A 377 -8.57 7.28 -2.93
N GLY A 378 -9.42 7.95 -3.71
CA GLY A 378 -10.70 8.49 -3.27
C GLY A 378 -11.89 7.54 -3.49
N VAL A 379 -12.93 8.09 -4.11
CA VAL A 379 -14.15 7.36 -4.49
C VAL A 379 -14.19 7.25 -6.01
N PRO A 380 -14.38 6.04 -6.55
CA PRO A 380 -14.82 4.80 -5.88
C PRO A 380 -13.72 3.86 -5.38
N GLY A 381 -12.45 4.29 -5.35
CA GLY A 381 -11.29 3.48 -4.97
C GLY A 381 -11.15 3.21 -3.46
N HIS A 382 -9.93 3.43 -2.93
CA HIS A 382 -9.54 3.05 -1.56
C HIS A 382 -10.45 3.66 -0.49
N HIS A 383 -10.80 4.95 -0.61
CA HIS A 383 -11.64 5.60 0.40
C HIS A 383 -13.01 4.94 0.53
N LEU A 384 -13.68 4.65 -0.60
CA LEU A 384 -14.97 3.96 -0.54
C LEU A 384 -14.83 2.58 0.10
N GLN A 385 -13.86 1.78 -0.32
CA GLN A 385 -13.67 0.42 0.16
C GLN A 385 -13.33 0.37 1.65
N VAL A 386 -12.30 1.09 2.08
CA VAL A 386 -11.78 1.02 3.45
C VAL A 386 -12.72 1.68 4.45
N ALA A 387 -13.20 2.90 4.13
CA ALA A 387 -14.10 3.60 5.04
C ALA A 387 -15.48 2.93 5.14
N GLN A 388 -16.01 2.36 4.04
CA GLN A 388 -17.24 1.58 4.08
C GLN A 388 -17.08 0.33 4.95
N THR A 389 -15.95 -0.36 4.86
CA THR A 389 -15.65 -1.52 5.70
C THR A 389 -15.71 -1.14 7.19
N GLN A 390 -15.18 0.01 7.57
CA GLN A 390 -15.22 0.48 8.97
C GLN A 390 -16.63 0.85 9.45
N VAL A 391 -17.48 1.41 8.60
CA VAL A 391 -18.87 1.78 8.95
C VAL A 391 -19.73 0.54 9.22
N ARG A 392 -19.41 -0.62 8.63
CA ARG A 392 -20.26 -1.83 8.65
C ARG A 392 -20.16 -2.66 9.95
N ALA A 393 -20.17 -2.01 11.11
CA ALA A 393 -20.09 -2.71 12.40
C ALA A 393 -21.29 -3.66 12.67
N GLU A 394 -22.40 -3.49 11.97
CA GLU A 394 -23.54 -4.39 12.01
C GLU A 394 -23.34 -5.70 11.22
N LEU A 395 -22.39 -5.73 10.27
CA LEU A 395 -22.09 -6.87 9.41
C LEU A 395 -20.73 -7.49 9.70
N LEU A 396 -19.76 -6.68 10.06
CA LEU A 396 -18.36 -7.07 10.17
C LEU A 396 -17.88 -6.96 11.62
N ASN A 397 -17.18 -7.99 12.09
CA ASN A 397 -16.52 -7.92 13.38
C ASN A 397 -15.32 -6.95 13.36
N ARG A 398 -14.76 -6.64 14.53
CA ARG A 398 -13.73 -5.62 14.69
C ARG A 398 -12.43 -5.99 13.94
N TRP A 399 -12.06 -7.27 13.89
CA TRP A 399 -10.90 -7.71 13.14
C TRP A 399 -11.06 -7.47 11.63
N GLN A 400 -12.23 -7.80 11.06
CA GLN A 400 -12.52 -7.54 9.64
C GLN A 400 -12.47 -6.04 9.30
N ARG A 401 -12.91 -5.19 10.22
CA ARG A 401 -12.96 -3.74 10.00
C ARG A 401 -11.61 -3.05 10.14
N LEU A 402 -10.74 -3.53 11.01
CA LEU A 402 -9.52 -2.82 11.40
C LEU A 402 -8.24 -3.52 10.93
N LEU A 403 -8.18 -4.86 10.99
CA LEU A 403 -6.93 -5.59 10.78
C LEU A 403 -6.91 -6.41 9.48
N CYS A 404 -8.07 -6.74 8.92
CA CYS A 404 -8.12 -7.53 7.70
C CYS A 404 -7.75 -6.67 6.49
N TRP A 405 -6.55 -6.87 5.98
CA TRP A 405 -6.05 -6.25 4.77
C TRP A 405 -5.43 -7.28 3.82
N CYS A 406 -5.69 -7.12 2.53
CA CYS A 406 -5.05 -7.89 1.46
C CYS A 406 -4.73 -6.95 0.30
N SER A 407 -3.46 -6.86 -0.07
CA SER A 407 -3.00 -5.96 -1.13
C SER A 407 -3.71 -6.23 -2.46
N GLY A 408 -3.82 -7.49 -2.87
CA GLY A 408 -4.53 -7.85 -4.11
C GLY A 408 -6.01 -7.47 -4.11
N HIS A 409 -6.67 -7.52 -2.95
CA HIS A 409 -8.06 -7.08 -2.81
C HIS A 409 -8.17 -5.56 -2.91
N GLY A 410 -7.37 -4.82 -2.12
CA GLY A 410 -7.46 -3.35 -2.04
C GLY A 410 -6.96 -2.67 -3.32
N GLU A 411 -5.76 -3.02 -3.78
CA GLU A 411 -5.15 -2.46 -4.98
C GLU A 411 -5.90 -2.90 -6.25
N GLY A 412 -6.33 -4.16 -6.27
CA GLY A 412 -7.14 -4.69 -7.37
C GLY A 412 -8.48 -3.98 -7.48
N TRP A 413 -9.14 -3.68 -6.34
CA TRP A 413 -10.35 -2.86 -6.32
C TRP A 413 -10.09 -1.45 -6.83
N ALA A 414 -9.01 -0.80 -6.39
CA ALA A 414 -8.70 0.58 -6.79
C ALA A 414 -8.39 0.68 -8.29
N LEU A 415 -7.67 -0.28 -8.88
CA LEU A 415 -7.48 -0.34 -10.33
C LEU A 415 -8.78 -0.65 -11.08
N TYR A 416 -9.58 -1.57 -10.56
CA TYR A 416 -10.92 -1.83 -11.09
C TYR A 416 -11.78 -0.55 -11.05
N ALA A 417 -11.69 0.24 -10.00
CA ALA A 417 -12.40 1.51 -9.84
C ALA A 417 -11.98 2.54 -10.89
N GLU A 418 -10.69 2.66 -11.21
CA GLU A 418 -10.20 3.52 -12.31
C GLU A 418 -10.84 3.13 -13.66
N ARG A 419 -10.84 1.83 -14.00
CA ARG A 419 -11.51 1.33 -15.21
C ARG A 419 -13.01 1.55 -15.19
N LEU A 420 -13.64 1.37 -14.04
CA LEU A 420 -15.07 1.62 -13.87
C LEU A 420 -15.42 3.10 -14.15
N MET A 421 -14.58 4.04 -13.72
CA MET A 421 -14.80 5.47 -14.03
C MET A 421 -14.74 5.76 -15.54
N ASP A 422 -13.85 5.10 -16.30
CA ASP A 422 -13.85 5.13 -17.76
C ASP A 422 -15.15 4.52 -18.35
N GLU A 423 -15.57 3.34 -17.86
CA GLU A 423 -16.81 2.68 -18.31
C GLU A 423 -18.08 3.52 -18.02
N LEU A 424 -18.07 4.32 -16.96
CA LEU A 424 -19.18 5.20 -16.56
C LEU A 424 -19.17 6.57 -17.23
N GLY A 425 -18.13 6.90 -18.02
CA GLY A 425 -18.02 8.16 -18.78
C GLY A 425 -17.36 9.30 -18.01
N TYR A 426 -16.72 9.05 -16.88
CA TYR A 426 -15.99 10.08 -16.11
C TYR A 426 -14.57 10.34 -16.62
N LEU A 427 -14.10 9.58 -17.62
CA LEU A 427 -12.83 9.75 -18.31
C LEU A 427 -13.02 9.94 -19.83
N ASP A 428 -14.09 10.61 -20.24
CA ASP A 428 -14.39 10.91 -21.65
C ASP A 428 -13.38 11.87 -22.28
N ASP A 429 -12.70 12.70 -21.48
CA ASP A 429 -11.59 13.51 -21.95
C ASP A 429 -10.41 12.62 -22.38
N PRO A 430 -9.91 12.74 -23.63
CA PRO A 430 -8.82 11.87 -24.10
C PRO A 430 -7.52 11.99 -23.28
N GLY A 431 -7.23 13.17 -22.70
CA GLY A 431 -6.05 13.35 -21.84
C GLY A 431 -6.17 12.57 -20.54
N ASP A 432 -7.29 12.72 -19.83
CA ASP A 432 -7.56 12.02 -18.58
C ASP A 432 -7.60 10.49 -18.78
N ARG A 433 -8.20 10.06 -19.91
CA ARG A 433 -8.19 8.66 -20.30
C ARG A 433 -6.80 8.12 -20.62
N LEU A 434 -5.95 8.92 -21.27
CA LEU A 434 -4.56 8.55 -21.51
C LEU A 434 -3.79 8.41 -20.19
N GLY A 435 -4.04 9.30 -19.21
CA GLY A 435 -3.47 9.22 -17.88
C GLY A 435 -3.83 7.91 -17.15
N MET A 436 -5.10 7.52 -17.20
CA MET A 436 -5.56 6.25 -16.64
C MET A 436 -4.89 5.05 -17.34
N LEU A 437 -4.81 5.05 -18.66
CA LEU A 437 -4.18 3.96 -19.41
C LEU A 437 -2.68 3.85 -19.15
N ASP A 438 -1.98 4.99 -19.03
CA ASP A 438 -0.55 5.02 -18.67
C ASP A 438 -0.31 4.45 -17.26
N ALA A 439 -1.15 4.82 -16.30
CA ALA A 439 -1.14 4.25 -14.97
C ALA A 439 -1.40 2.73 -14.97
N GLN A 440 -2.36 2.26 -15.76
CA GLN A 440 -2.66 0.84 -15.94
C GLN A 440 -1.50 0.07 -16.60
N ALA A 441 -0.87 0.65 -17.64
CA ALA A 441 0.28 0.07 -18.34
C ALA A 441 1.48 -0.08 -17.39
N PHE A 442 1.72 0.92 -16.55
CA PHE A 442 2.74 0.85 -15.50
C PHE A 442 2.51 -0.33 -14.55
N ARG A 443 1.24 -0.56 -14.12
CA ARG A 443 0.89 -1.70 -13.25
C ARG A 443 0.98 -3.05 -13.98
N ALA A 444 0.75 -3.10 -15.29
CA ALA A 444 0.97 -4.31 -16.09
C ALA A 444 2.47 -4.63 -16.25
N ALA A 445 3.32 -3.63 -16.46
CA ALA A 445 4.77 -3.80 -16.49
C ALA A 445 5.32 -4.39 -15.19
N ARG A 446 4.76 -4.01 -14.01
CA ARG A 446 5.11 -4.58 -12.70
C ARG A 446 4.95 -6.11 -12.66
N VAL A 447 3.89 -6.65 -13.25
CA VAL A 447 3.63 -8.10 -13.29
C VAL A 447 4.78 -8.83 -13.99
N ILE A 448 5.20 -8.30 -15.13
CA ILE A 448 6.27 -8.89 -15.95
C ILE A 448 7.60 -8.85 -15.20
N VAL A 449 7.96 -7.67 -14.72
CA VAL A 449 9.28 -7.40 -14.15
C VAL A 449 9.45 -8.10 -12.79
N ASP A 450 8.43 -8.04 -11.92
CA ASP A 450 8.51 -8.63 -10.59
C ASP A 450 8.60 -10.17 -10.66
N ILE A 451 7.68 -10.83 -11.38
CA ILE A 451 7.69 -12.28 -11.54
C ILE A 451 8.95 -12.71 -12.30
N GLY A 452 9.28 -12.01 -13.39
CA GLY A 452 10.43 -12.31 -14.23
C GLY A 452 11.73 -12.31 -13.45
N MET A 453 12.03 -11.22 -12.73
CA MET A 453 13.27 -11.07 -11.97
C MET A 453 13.36 -12.04 -10.79
N HIS A 454 12.29 -12.20 -10.04
CA HIS A 454 12.35 -13.03 -8.83
C HIS A 454 12.38 -14.52 -9.11
N LEU A 455 11.84 -14.97 -10.23
CA LEU A 455 11.93 -16.35 -10.69
C LEU A 455 13.02 -16.59 -11.73
N GLU A 456 13.77 -15.53 -12.12
CA GLU A 456 14.79 -15.58 -13.17
C GLU A 456 14.26 -16.28 -14.43
N LEU A 457 13.01 -15.95 -14.84
CA LEU A 457 12.37 -16.57 -15.99
C LEU A 457 13.04 -16.16 -17.31
N PRO A 458 12.96 -16.99 -18.36
CA PRO A 458 13.34 -16.54 -19.69
C PRO A 458 12.29 -15.54 -20.22
N VAL A 459 12.75 -14.50 -20.90
CA VAL A 459 11.87 -13.60 -21.66
C VAL A 459 11.26 -14.36 -22.81
N PRO A 460 9.93 -14.30 -23.05
CA PRO A 460 9.29 -15.01 -24.14
C PRO A 460 9.93 -14.66 -25.49
N PRO A 461 10.29 -15.65 -26.33
CA PRO A 461 10.98 -15.39 -27.59
C PRO A 461 10.15 -14.62 -28.62
N ASP A 462 8.84 -14.68 -28.50
CA ASP A 462 7.83 -14.05 -29.35
C ASP A 462 7.06 -12.93 -28.64
N ASN A 463 7.66 -12.30 -27.58
CA ASN A 463 7.04 -11.20 -26.88
C ASN A 463 6.75 -10.02 -27.82
N ALA A 464 5.63 -9.33 -27.57
CA ALA A 464 5.12 -8.26 -28.44
C ALA A 464 6.07 -7.07 -28.62
N PHE A 465 7.06 -6.95 -27.73
CA PHE A 465 8.00 -5.82 -27.70
C PHE A 465 9.36 -6.11 -28.32
N GLY A 466 9.63 -7.38 -28.68
CA GLY A 466 10.94 -7.82 -29.16
C GLY A 466 12.07 -7.61 -28.13
N PHE A 467 11.69 -7.49 -26.84
CA PHE A 467 12.65 -7.24 -25.76
C PHE A 467 13.41 -8.52 -25.42
N CYS A 468 14.73 -8.52 -25.51
CA CYS A 468 15.66 -9.57 -25.07
C CYS A 468 15.17 -11.02 -25.20
N PRO A 469 14.76 -11.51 -26.39
CA PRO A 469 14.12 -12.82 -26.56
C PRO A 469 14.98 -13.98 -26.04
N GLY A 470 14.45 -14.77 -25.10
CA GLY A 470 15.08 -15.95 -24.53
C GLY A 470 16.14 -15.68 -23.46
N GLU A 471 16.50 -14.44 -23.18
CA GLU A 471 17.39 -14.09 -22.08
C GLU A 471 16.70 -14.26 -20.72
N ARG A 472 17.48 -14.53 -19.66
CA ARG A 472 16.93 -14.62 -18.31
C ARG A 472 16.91 -13.24 -17.66
N TRP A 473 15.81 -12.94 -16.96
CA TRP A 473 15.66 -11.67 -16.27
C TRP A 473 16.77 -11.41 -15.26
N THR A 474 17.25 -10.18 -15.27
CA THR A 474 18.15 -9.59 -14.26
C THR A 474 17.57 -8.25 -13.81
N PRO A 475 18.05 -7.68 -12.69
CA PRO A 475 17.64 -6.33 -12.27
C PRO A 475 17.90 -5.26 -13.34
N GLU A 476 19.00 -5.37 -14.09
CA GLU A 476 19.36 -4.45 -15.19
C GLU A 476 18.34 -4.54 -16.35
N MET A 477 17.92 -5.75 -16.70
CA MET A 477 16.87 -5.95 -17.70
C MET A 477 15.52 -5.40 -17.21
N GLY A 478 15.20 -5.58 -15.92
CA GLY A 478 14.03 -4.97 -15.29
C GLY A 478 14.04 -3.45 -15.42
N TRP A 479 15.20 -2.83 -15.17
CA TRP A 479 15.40 -1.40 -15.34
C TRP A 479 15.16 -0.94 -16.79
N GLU A 480 15.79 -1.60 -17.77
CA GLU A 480 15.64 -1.25 -19.19
C GLU A 480 14.20 -1.45 -19.69
N PHE A 481 13.53 -2.52 -19.25
CA PHE A 481 12.13 -2.76 -19.59
C PHE A 481 11.22 -1.67 -19.05
N MET A 482 11.35 -1.33 -17.75
CA MET A 482 10.55 -0.28 -17.14
C MET A 482 10.77 1.09 -17.80
N ARG A 483 12.02 1.44 -18.13
CA ARG A 483 12.32 2.68 -18.87
C ARG A 483 11.67 2.74 -20.25
N GLY A 484 11.49 1.61 -20.89
CA GLY A 484 10.85 1.52 -22.23
C GLY A 484 9.33 1.67 -22.18
N HIS A 485 8.69 1.28 -21.07
CA HIS A 485 7.23 1.13 -20.99
C HIS A 485 6.56 2.03 -19.94
N CYS A 486 7.31 2.63 -19.01
CA CYS A 486 6.77 3.44 -17.93
C CYS A 486 7.17 4.91 -18.10
N ARG A 487 6.17 5.82 -18.05
CA ARG A 487 6.36 7.27 -18.29
C ARG A 487 6.35 8.07 -16.99
N VAL A 488 7.22 7.65 -16.06
CA VAL A 488 7.45 8.33 -14.79
C VAL A 488 8.89 8.83 -14.71
N ALA A 489 9.16 9.77 -13.81
CA ALA A 489 10.50 10.30 -13.62
C ALA A 489 11.51 9.17 -13.30
N GLU A 490 12.74 9.28 -13.78
CA GLU A 490 13.75 8.23 -13.66
C GLU A 490 14.06 7.89 -12.19
N GLU A 491 14.04 8.87 -11.30
CA GLU A 491 14.25 8.66 -9.86
C GLU A 491 13.13 7.82 -9.24
N ASN A 492 11.88 8.12 -9.58
CA ASN A 492 10.73 7.33 -9.14
C ASN A 492 10.78 5.90 -9.68
N LEU A 493 11.23 5.74 -10.92
CA LEU A 493 11.38 4.43 -11.54
C LEU A 493 12.47 3.59 -10.85
N ARG A 494 13.57 4.22 -10.41
CA ARG A 494 14.62 3.56 -9.61
C ARG A 494 14.11 3.14 -8.25
N PHE A 495 13.34 4.00 -7.59
CA PHE A 495 12.69 3.67 -6.33
C PHE A 495 11.74 2.47 -6.50
N GLU A 496 10.92 2.47 -7.54
CA GLU A 496 10.00 1.37 -7.84
C GLU A 496 10.73 0.05 -8.09
N LEU A 497 11.80 0.05 -8.89
CA LEU A 497 12.59 -1.16 -9.10
C LEU A 497 13.19 -1.69 -7.78
N ASN A 498 13.75 -0.81 -6.95
CA ASN A 498 14.26 -1.18 -5.63
C ASN A 498 13.15 -1.74 -4.73
N ARG A 499 11.95 -1.15 -4.79
CA ARG A 499 10.76 -1.64 -4.08
C ARG A 499 10.42 -3.07 -4.52
N TYR A 500 10.36 -3.35 -5.83
CA TYR A 500 10.04 -4.70 -6.31
C TYR A 500 11.07 -5.72 -5.86
N LEU A 501 12.35 -5.42 -6.03
CA LEU A 501 13.43 -6.30 -5.60
C LEU A 501 13.46 -6.56 -4.08
N GLY A 502 12.98 -5.61 -3.28
CA GLY A 502 12.90 -5.73 -1.82
C GLY A 502 11.59 -6.30 -1.28
N TRP A 503 10.55 -6.35 -2.12
CA TRP A 503 9.19 -6.70 -1.67
C TRP A 503 8.49 -7.65 -2.67
N PRO A 504 9.05 -8.87 -2.86
CA PRO A 504 8.65 -9.80 -3.91
C PRO A 504 7.16 -10.16 -3.83
N GLY A 505 6.48 -10.11 -4.97
CA GLY A 505 5.06 -10.49 -5.11
C GLY A 505 4.06 -9.39 -4.76
N GLN A 506 4.50 -8.25 -4.21
CA GLN A 506 3.59 -7.14 -3.91
C GLN A 506 3.20 -6.35 -5.18
N ALA A 507 4.16 -6.03 -6.03
CA ALA A 507 3.95 -5.21 -7.20
C ALA A 507 2.90 -5.78 -8.21
N PRO A 508 2.82 -7.10 -8.46
CA PRO A 508 1.79 -7.70 -9.30
C PRO A 508 0.36 -7.62 -8.72
N SER A 509 0.22 -7.43 -7.40
CA SER A 509 -1.07 -7.52 -6.71
C SER A 509 -2.11 -6.53 -7.24
N TYR A 510 -1.67 -5.38 -7.75
CA TYR A 510 -2.52 -4.38 -8.40
C TYR A 510 -3.26 -4.97 -9.61
N LYS A 511 -2.52 -5.36 -10.62
CA LYS A 511 -3.09 -5.75 -11.92
C LYS A 511 -3.69 -7.15 -11.89
N VAL A 512 -3.10 -8.07 -11.13
CA VAL A 512 -3.66 -9.40 -10.90
C VAL A 512 -4.94 -9.31 -10.07
N GLY A 513 -4.97 -8.42 -9.08
CA GLY A 513 -6.18 -8.16 -8.30
C GLY A 513 -7.32 -7.59 -9.15
N GLU A 514 -7.05 -6.61 -10.02
CA GLU A 514 -8.02 -6.08 -10.97
C GLU A 514 -8.57 -7.18 -11.89
N ARG A 515 -7.70 -8.04 -12.45
CA ARG A 515 -8.10 -9.18 -13.28
C ARG A 515 -9.12 -10.08 -12.56
N ILE A 516 -8.86 -10.34 -11.27
CA ILE A 516 -9.75 -11.17 -10.44
C ILE A 516 -11.07 -10.45 -10.15
N TRP A 517 -11.06 -9.16 -9.87
CA TRP A 517 -12.27 -8.36 -9.67
C TRP A 517 -13.14 -8.31 -10.93
N LEU A 518 -12.54 -8.08 -12.09
CA LEU A 518 -13.23 -8.11 -13.38
C LEU A 518 -13.85 -9.48 -13.65
N GLN A 519 -13.11 -10.57 -13.41
CA GLN A 519 -13.61 -11.93 -13.59
C GLN A 519 -14.80 -12.20 -12.66
N ALA A 520 -14.72 -11.81 -11.39
CA ALA A 520 -15.81 -11.99 -10.42
C ALA A 520 -17.08 -11.24 -10.85
N ARG A 521 -16.94 -10.02 -11.41
CA ARG A 521 -18.06 -9.27 -11.98
C ARG A 521 -18.69 -10.00 -13.18
N GLU A 522 -17.90 -10.44 -14.12
CA GLU A 522 -18.40 -11.14 -15.32
C GLU A 522 -19.04 -12.48 -14.96
N ASP A 523 -18.51 -13.22 -13.99
CA ASP A 523 -19.12 -14.44 -13.49
C ASP A 523 -20.47 -14.17 -12.83
N ALA A 524 -20.58 -13.10 -12.02
CA ALA A 524 -21.85 -12.69 -11.42
C ALA A 524 -22.88 -12.28 -12.50
N LYS A 525 -22.43 -11.57 -13.53
CA LYS A 525 -23.25 -11.19 -14.69
C LYS A 525 -23.74 -12.39 -15.48
N ALA A 526 -22.85 -13.37 -15.71
CA ALA A 526 -23.21 -14.62 -16.39
C ALA A 526 -24.25 -15.43 -15.58
N ARG A 527 -24.10 -15.51 -14.25
CA ARG A 527 -25.04 -16.23 -13.38
C ARG A 527 -26.41 -15.55 -13.29
N LYS A 528 -26.45 -14.22 -13.12
CA LYS A 528 -27.69 -13.45 -12.91
C LYS A 528 -28.38 -13.07 -14.22
N GLY A 529 -27.68 -13.11 -15.35
CA GLY A 529 -28.22 -12.74 -16.67
C GLY A 529 -28.90 -11.37 -16.66
N ALA A 530 -30.14 -11.31 -17.14
CA ALA A 530 -30.91 -10.06 -17.18
C ALA A 530 -31.24 -9.47 -15.79
N ALA A 531 -31.06 -10.21 -14.71
CA ALA A 531 -31.25 -9.72 -13.33
C ALA A 531 -29.97 -9.16 -12.70
N PHE A 532 -28.85 -9.12 -13.45
CA PHE A 532 -27.62 -8.51 -12.95
C PHE A 532 -27.80 -7.00 -12.79
N ASP A 533 -27.46 -6.51 -11.61
CA ASP A 533 -27.42 -5.09 -11.26
C ASP A 533 -26.03 -4.76 -10.73
N LEU A 534 -25.33 -3.85 -11.40
CA LEU A 534 -23.94 -3.51 -11.09
C LEU A 534 -23.82 -2.81 -9.72
N LYS A 535 -24.77 -1.92 -9.38
CA LYS A 535 -24.80 -1.23 -8.10
C LYS A 535 -25.01 -2.22 -6.95
N ALA A 536 -25.90 -3.18 -7.12
CA ALA A 536 -26.13 -4.24 -6.14
C ALA A 536 -24.89 -5.15 -6.00
N PHE A 537 -24.22 -5.49 -7.10
CA PHE A 537 -22.96 -6.26 -7.08
C PHE A 537 -21.90 -5.53 -6.25
N HIS A 538 -21.65 -4.25 -6.51
CA HIS A 538 -20.67 -3.46 -5.76
C HIS A 538 -21.04 -3.36 -4.27
N ARG A 539 -22.30 -3.07 -3.96
CA ARG A 539 -22.77 -3.03 -2.57
C ARG A 539 -22.49 -4.35 -1.83
N ASP A 540 -22.86 -5.46 -2.46
CA ASP A 540 -22.75 -6.78 -1.84
C ASP A 540 -21.27 -7.16 -1.67
N ALA A 541 -20.42 -6.86 -2.66
CA ALA A 541 -18.99 -7.12 -2.61
C ALA A 541 -18.28 -6.27 -1.54
N LEU A 542 -18.54 -4.95 -1.50
CA LEU A 542 -17.94 -4.05 -0.51
C LEU A 542 -18.39 -4.33 0.93
N ASN A 543 -19.61 -4.85 1.11
CA ASN A 543 -20.12 -5.26 2.42
C ASN A 543 -19.45 -6.53 2.98
N LEU A 544 -18.65 -7.25 2.20
CA LEU A 544 -17.85 -8.37 2.69
C LEU A 544 -16.63 -7.92 3.51
N GLY A 545 -16.24 -6.65 3.38
CA GLY A 545 -14.97 -6.14 3.90
C GLY A 545 -13.78 -6.62 3.07
N SER A 546 -12.57 -6.43 3.57
CA SER A 546 -11.36 -6.92 2.92
C SER A 546 -11.19 -8.42 3.10
N LEU A 547 -10.81 -9.11 2.04
CA LEU A 547 -10.59 -10.57 2.00
C LEU A 547 -9.35 -10.88 1.15
N GLY A 548 -8.77 -12.08 1.30
CA GLY A 548 -7.93 -12.64 0.25
C GLY A 548 -8.75 -12.86 -1.03
N LEU A 549 -8.11 -12.82 -2.19
CA LEU A 549 -8.84 -12.91 -3.47
C LEU A 549 -9.49 -14.28 -3.69
N ASP A 550 -8.90 -15.41 -3.22
CA ASP A 550 -9.57 -16.72 -3.26
C ASP A 550 -10.85 -16.75 -2.41
N PRO A 551 -10.85 -16.35 -1.12
CA PRO A 551 -12.07 -16.21 -0.33
C PRO A 551 -13.09 -15.23 -0.93
N LEU A 552 -12.63 -14.13 -1.53
CA LEU A 552 -13.51 -13.17 -2.21
C LEU A 552 -14.27 -13.82 -3.35
N GLN A 553 -13.56 -14.47 -4.29
CA GLN A 553 -14.18 -15.16 -5.44
C GLN A 553 -15.17 -16.24 -4.98
N ALA A 554 -14.75 -17.06 -3.99
CA ALA A 554 -15.60 -18.12 -3.46
C ALA A 554 -16.88 -17.55 -2.81
N THR A 555 -16.78 -16.41 -2.12
CA THR A 555 -17.95 -15.76 -1.49
C THR A 555 -18.85 -15.12 -2.52
N LEU A 556 -18.30 -14.36 -3.47
CA LEU A 556 -19.11 -13.74 -4.55
C LEU A 556 -19.78 -14.77 -5.45
N ALA A 557 -19.20 -15.97 -5.59
CA ALA A 557 -19.84 -17.06 -6.32
C ALA A 557 -21.08 -17.62 -5.60
N ARG A 558 -21.19 -17.45 -4.27
CA ARG A 558 -22.36 -17.87 -3.46
C ARG A 558 -23.48 -16.82 -3.41
N LEU A 559 -23.16 -15.54 -3.68
CA LEU A 559 -24.10 -14.41 -3.76
C LEU A 559 -24.72 -14.27 -5.16
#